data_280b3852d60fc0083bf1571848c95f00
#
_entry.id   280b3852d60fc0083bf1571848c95f00
#
_cell.length_a   1.000
_cell.length_b   1.000
_cell.length_c   1.000
_cell.angle_alpha   90.00
_cell.angle_beta   90.00
_cell.angle_gamma   90.00
#
_symmetry.space_group_name_H-M   'P 1'
#
loop_
_entity.id
_entity.type
_entity.pdbx_description
1 polymer ?
#
loop_
_entity_poly.entity_id
_entity_poly.type
_entity_poly.pdbx_seq_one_letter_code
_entity_poly.pdbx_strand_id
1 'polypeptide(L)'
;LFVFMVANVIIVVSVGCLSIRGLNQGIDFSGGRNYVVRFDKPVKPVGLSEMLTTAFEGSSLSGITITSDDQVRISTNYRIADQDENIDKEIETKLYEGMKSVLGDASYEEFTENMIQSRQKVGPSIADDIKVGAFWAVILSLIAMALYILLRFRDISFSVGTLASVAFTAFSIIGLYSLLYGILPFSMEMDQSFIAAILTVIGYSVNDTVVVFDRIREVKGLYPKRDRALVINDALNSTLTRTLNTSLSTAIVLLC
;
A
#
# COMPACT_ATOMS: atom_id res chain seq x y z
N LEU A 1 -1.48 -18.01 -23.93
CA LEU A 1 -2.91 -17.76 -23.75
C LEU A 1 -3.31 -17.80 -22.27
N PHE A 2 -2.95 -18.88 -21.54
CA PHE A 2 -3.31 -19.06 -20.12
C PHE A 2 -2.84 -17.88 -19.22
N VAL A 3 -1.55 -17.51 -19.30
CA VAL A 3 -0.98 -16.38 -18.51
C VAL A 3 -1.70 -15.07 -18.83
N PHE A 4 -2.02 -14.82 -20.11
CA PHE A 4 -2.75 -13.63 -20.51
C PHE A 4 -4.18 -13.61 -19.94
N MET A 5 -4.86 -14.75 -19.93
CA MET A 5 -6.18 -14.87 -19.30
C MET A 5 -6.12 -14.59 -17.79
N VAL A 6 -5.16 -15.20 -17.09
CA VAL A 6 -4.95 -14.96 -15.65
C VAL A 6 -4.68 -13.48 -15.36
N ALA A 7 -3.81 -12.84 -16.15
CA ALA A 7 -3.51 -11.42 -16.01
C ALA A 7 -4.76 -10.54 -16.19
N ASN A 8 -5.60 -10.83 -17.20
CA ASN A 8 -6.85 -10.08 -17.39
C ASN A 8 -7.84 -10.29 -16.25
N VAL A 9 -7.95 -11.52 -15.73
CA VAL A 9 -8.81 -11.80 -14.56
C VAL A 9 -8.35 -11.00 -13.35
N ILE A 10 -7.04 -10.95 -13.08
CA ILE A 10 -6.47 -10.14 -11.98
C ILE A 10 -6.85 -8.67 -12.14
N ILE A 11 -6.70 -8.08 -13.34
CA ILE A 11 -7.08 -6.68 -13.58
C ILE A 11 -8.58 -6.47 -13.34
N VAL A 12 -9.43 -7.31 -13.91
CA VAL A 12 -10.89 -7.17 -13.79
C VAL A 12 -11.32 -7.25 -12.32
N VAL A 13 -10.77 -8.24 -11.59
CA VAL A 13 -11.04 -8.37 -10.15
C VAL A 13 -10.51 -7.16 -9.37
N SER A 14 -9.30 -6.69 -9.67
CA SER A 14 -8.69 -5.52 -9.03
C SER A 14 -9.52 -4.25 -9.24
N VAL A 15 -9.91 -3.97 -10.48
CA VAL A 15 -10.74 -2.80 -10.83
C VAL A 15 -12.14 -2.94 -10.21
N GLY A 16 -12.72 -4.13 -10.23
CA GLY A 16 -14.01 -4.40 -9.59
C GLY A 16 -13.99 -4.17 -8.08
N CYS A 17 -12.99 -4.72 -7.38
CA CYS A 17 -12.82 -4.51 -5.93
C CYS A 17 -12.59 -3.03 -5.60
N LEU A 18 -11.75 -2.34 -6.38
CA LEU A 18 -11.48 -0.93 -6.20
C LEU A 18 -12.75 -0.07 -6.34
N SER A 19 -13.60 -0.42 -7.31
CA SER A 19 -14.85 0.31 -7.58
C SER A 19 -15.93 0.07 -6.51
N ILE A 20 -15.97 -1.13 -5.91
CA ILE A 20 -17.00 -1.51 -4.94
C ILE A 20 -16.60 -1.17 -3.50
N ARG A 21 -15.35 -1.50 -3.11
CA ARG A 21 -14.84 -1.34 -1.74
C ARG A 21 -14.06 -0.06 -1.52
N GLY A 22 -13.55 0.54 -2.60
CA GLY A 22 -12.64 1.68 -2.51
C GLY A 22 -11.28 1.31 -1.91
N LEU A 23 -10.60 2.31 -1.38
CA LEU A 23 -9.30 2.18 -0.73
C LEU A 23 -9.40 2.70 0.70
N ASN A 24 -8.82 1.96 1.65
CA ASN A 24 -8.69 2.43 3.01
C ASN A 24 -7.50 3.41 3.08
N GLN A 25 -7.80 4.69 3.14
CA GLN A 25 -6.80 5.75 3.23
C GLN A 25 -6.36 5.92 4.69
N GLY A 26 -5.04 5.78 4.94
CA GLY A 26 -4.44 6.13 6.21
C GLY A 26 -4.50 7.63 6.50
N ILE A 27 -4.10 8.02 7.71
CA ILE A 27 -4.13 9.42 8.15
C ILE A 27 -3.23 10.33 7.30
N ASP A 28 -2.22 9.80 6.64
CA ASP A 28 -1.33 10.56 5.75
C ASP A 28 -2.09 11.16 4.55
N PHE A 29 -3.16 10.50 4.13
CA PHE A 29 -3.99 10.92 3.01
C PHE A 29 -5.35 11.49 3.43
N SER A 30 -5.94 11.01 4.52
CA SER A 30 -7.25 11.49 4.98
C SER A 30 -7.17 12.64 5.97
N GLY A 31 -6.00 12.84 6.58
CA GLY A 31 -5.84 13.59 7.80
C GLY A 31 -6.39 12.80 8.99
N GLY A 32 -5.83 12.98 10.16
CA GLY A 32 -6.27 12.25 11.35
C GLY A 32 -5.20 12.15 12.43
N ARG A 33 -5.53 11.36 13.44
CA ARG A 33 -4.63 10.98 14.53
C ARG A 33 -4.57 9.47 14.64
N ASN A 34 -3.37 8.94 14.84
CA ASN A 34 -3.12 7.53 15.15
C ASN A 34 -2.57 7.43 16.57
N TYR A 35 -3.17 6.53 17.32
CA TYR A 35 -2.71 6.12 18.62
C TYR A 35 -2.36 4.64 18.57
N VAL A 36 -1.13 4.27 18.93
CA VAL A 36 -0.76 2.86 19.10
C VAL A 36 -0.80 2.57 20.59
N VAL A 37 -1.72 1.72 20.99
CA VAL A 37 -1.94 1.33 22.38
C VAL A 37 -1.47 -0.09 22.59
N ARG A 38 -0.65 -0.30 23.60
CA ARG A 38 -0.18 -1.61 24.03
C ARG A 38 -1.00 -2.10 25.20
N PHE A 39 -1.42 -3.36 25.13
CA PHE A 39 -2.19 -4.04 26.16
C PHE A 39 -1.37 -5.13 26.82
N ASP A 40 -1.63 -5.41 28.09
CA ASP A 40 -0.99 -6.53 28.82
C ASP A 40 -1.47 -7.89 28.36
N LYS A 41 -2.63 -7.93 27.68
CA LYS A 41 -3.25 -9.16 27.18
C LYS A 41 -3.67 -8.97 25.72
N PRO A 42 -3.66 -10.04 24.90
CA PRO A 42 -4.16 -9.98 23.53
C PRO A 42 -5.62 -9.54 23.50
N VAL A 43 -5.90 -8.50 22.71
CA VAL A 43 -7.25 -7.92 22.58
C VAL A 43 -7.79 -8.15 21.16
N LYS A 44 -9.07 -8.51 21.07
CA LYS A 44 -9.73 -8.69 19.78
C LYS A 44 -10.24 -7.34 19.25
N PRO A 45 -9.90 -6.94 18.01
CA PRO A 45 -10.27 -5.64 17.44
C PRO A 45 -11.78 -5.40 17.37
N VAL A 46 -12.54 -6.46 17.12
CA VAL A 46 -14.02 -6.36 16.93
C VAL A 46 -14.72 -5.80 18.17
N GLY A 47 -14.36 -6.31 19.36
CA GLY A 47 -14.95 -5.81 20.61
C GLY A 47 -14.51 -4.37 20.93
N LEU A 48 -13.27 -4.02 20.60
CA LEU A 48 -12.73 -2.67 20.79
C LEU A 48 -13.42 -1.66 19.87
N SER A 49 -13.72 -2.06 18.63
CA SER A 49 -14.37 -1.21 17.65
C SER A 49 -15.76 -0.75 18.12
N GLU A 50 -16.56 -1.66 18.66
CA GLU A 50 -17.90 -1.34 19.19
C GLU A 50 -17.85 -0.38 20.39
N MET A 51 -16.92 -0.63 21.31
CA MET A 51 -16.75 0.20 22.51
C MET A 51 -16.28 1.62 22.15
N LEU A 52 -15.29 1.74 21.27
CA LEU A 52 -14.76 3.04 20.85
C LEU A 52 -15.74 3.79 19.95
N THR A 53 -16.48 3.11 19.08
CA THR A 53 -17.54 3.75 18.27
C THR A 53 -18.60 4.42 19.16
N THR A 54 -18.92 3.79 20.28
CA THR A 54 -19.84 4.36 21.27
C THR A 54 -19.22 5.58 21.97
N ALA A 55 -17.95 5.51 22.38
CA ALA A 55 -17.25 6.60 23.04
C ALA A 55 -17.04 7.84 22.14
N PHE A 56 -16.90 7.62 20.83
CA PHE A 56 -16.76 8.66 19.81
C PHE A 56 -18.07 9.05 19.11
N GLU A 57 -19.23 8.69 19.67
CA GLU A 57 -20.56 9.05 19.13
C GLU A 57 -20.80 8.63 17.67
N GLY A 58 -20.18 7.54 17.25
CA GLY A 58 -20.45 6.88 15.96
C GLY A 58 -19.78 7.47 14.72
N SER A 59 -19.10 8.61 14.79
CA SER A 59 -18.71 9.33 13.56
C SER A 59 -17.21 9.57 13.34
N SER A 60 -16.33 9.20 14.28
CA SER A 60 -14.97 9.73 14.28
C SER A 60 -13.86 8.69 14.26
N LEU A 61 -14.18 7.40 14.23
CA LEU A 61 -13.18 6.34 14.12
C LEU A 61 -12.96 5.99 12.64
N SER A 62 -11.73 6.19 12.17
CA SER A 62 -11.35 5.82 10.79
C SER A 62 -10.95 4.34 10.69
N GLY A 63 -10.48 3.74 11.79
CA GLY A 63 -10.09 2.33 11.80
C GLY A 63 -9.48 1.87 13.12
N ILE A 64 -9.57 0.57 13.38
CA ILE A 64 -8.86 -0.12 14.46
C ILE A 64 -8.19 -1.33 13.84
N THR A 65 -6.88 -1.41 13.99
CA THR A 65 -6.07 -2.46 13.36
C THR A 65 -5.06 -3.04 14.34
N ILE A 66 -4.83 -4.35 14.26
CA ILE A 66 -3.78 -5.01 15.03
C ILE A 66 -2.44 -4.62 14.43
N THR A 67 -1.52 -4.16 15.27
CA THR A 67 -0.12 -3.92 14.88
C THR A 67 0.75 -5.09 15.31
N SER A 68 0.44 -5.68 16.47
CA SER A 68 1.10 -6.85 17.05
C SER A 68 0.10 -7.58 17.97
N ASP A 69 0.43 -8.76 18.49
CA ASP A 69 -0.45 -9.53 19.38
C ASP A 69 -0.94 -8.73 20.60
N ASP A 70 -0.14 -7.78 21.06
CA ASP A 70 -0.39 -6.94 22.23
C ASP A 70 -0.61 -5.46 21.89
N GLN A 71 -0.58 -5.07 20.59
CA GLN A 71 -0.66 -3.67 20.17
C GLN A 71 -1.77 -3.44 19.16
N VAL A 72 -2.54 -2.40 19.39
CA VAL A 72 -3.63 -1.97 18.53
C VAL A 72 -3.40 -0.54 18.09
N ARG A 73 -3.52 -0.29 16.80
CA ARG A 73 -3.54 1.06 16.22
C ARG A 73 -4.99 1.52 16.11
N ILE A 74 -5.25 2.70 16.65
CA ILE A 74 -6.56 3.36 16.62
C ILE A 74 -6.42 4.63 15.82
N SER A 75 -7.13 4.71 14.68
CA SER A 75 -7.13 5.85 13.78
C SER A 75 -8.42 6.64 13.95
N THR A 76 -8.33 7.95 14.18
CA THR A 76 -9.49 8.83 14.34
C THR A 76 -9.29 10.15 13.59
N ASN A 77 -10.35 10.66 12.98
CA ASN A 77 -10.43 11.99 12.39
C ASN A 77 -11.23 12.98 13.23
N TYR A 78 -11.47 12.65 14.50
CA TYR A 78 -12.24 13.48 15.43
C TYR A 78 -11.67 14.88 15.51
N ARG A 79 -12.49 15.89 15.16
CA ARG A 79 -12.18 17.32 15.21
C ARG A 79 -10.79 17.67 14.64
N ILE A 80 -10.40 17.03 13.53
CA ILE A 80 -9.05 17.18 12.97
C ILE A 80 -8.79 18.58 12.41
N ALA A 81 -9.83 19.32 12.03
CA ALA A 81 -9.72 20.69 11.53
C ALA A 81 -9.49 21.72 12.66
N ASP A 82 -9.81 21.36 13.90
CA ASP A 82 -9.62 22.23 15.05
C ASP A 82 -8.14 22.23 15.51
N GLN A 83 -7.63 23.41 15.84
CA GLN A 83 -6.26 23.61 16.30
C GLN A 83 -6.14 23.74 17.82
N ASP A 84 -7.20 23.43 18.57
CA ASP A 84 -7.19 23.50 20.02
C ASP A 84 -6.25 22.44 20.62
N GLU A 85 -5.30 22.85 21.45
CA GLU A 85 -4.35 21.94 22.12
C GLU A 85 -5.04 20.97 23.10
N ASN A 86 -6.25 21.28 23.55
CA ASN A 86 -7.00 20.42 24.47
C ASN A 86 -7.65 19.21 23.79
N ILE A 87 -7.77 19.22 22.46
CA ILE A 87 -8.41 18.12 21.70
C ILE A 87 -7.65 16.81 21.86
N ASP A 88 -6.33 16.84 21.87
CA ASP A 88 -5.52 15.63 22.01
C ASP A 88 -5.79 14.97 23.39
N LYS A 89 -5.94 15.79 24.46
CA LYS A 89 -6.35 15.29 25.78
C LYS A 89 -7.78 14.79 25.81
N GLU A 90 -8.71 15.47 25.11
CA GLU A 90 -10.09 15.03 24.99
C GLU A 90 -10.17 13.66 24.31
N ILE A 91 -9.40 13.45 23.24
CA ILE A 91 -9.34 12.16 22.54
C ILE A 91 -8.76 11.08 23.46
N GLU A 92 -7.64 11.35 24.15
CA GLU A 92 -7.04 10.41 25.09
C GLU A 92 -8.01 10.04 26.22
N THR A 93 -8.80 10.99 26.70
CA THR A 93 -9.83 10.73 27.70
C THR A 93 -10.94 9.83 27.11
N LYS A 94 -11.43 10.12 25.92
CA LYS A 94 -12.45 9.29 25.24
C LYS A 94 -11.91 7.88 24.94
N LEU A 95 -10.64 7.75 24.56
CA LEU A 95 -9.98 6.45 24.36
C LEU A 95 -9.91 5.67 25.68
N TYR A 96 -9.48 6.33 26.78
CA TYR A 96 -9.40 5.71 28.09
C TYR A 96 -10.78 5.24 28.57
N GLU A 97 -11.80 6.11 28.50
CA GLU A 97 -13.17 5.78 28.91
C GLU A 97 -13.76 4.65 28.05
N GLY A 98 -13.56 4.71 26.74
CA GLY A 98 -14.07 3.68 25.81
C GLY A 98 -13.39 2.32 26.00
N MET A 99 -12.13 2.30 26.44
CA MET A 99 -11.37 1.05 26.65
C MET A 99 -11.31 0.60 28.12
N LYS A 100 -11.96 1.30 29.05
CA LYS A 100 -11.86 1.05 30.49
C LYS A 100 -12.15 -0.39 30.89
N SER A 101 -13.07 -1.07 30.18
CA SER A 101 -13.39 -2.47 30.41
C SER A 101 -12.25 -3.45 30.03
N VAL A 102 -11.33 -3.04 29.16
CA VAL A 102 -10.21 -3.82 28.66
C VAL A 102 -8.91 -3.44 29.35
N LEU A 103 -8.80 -2.20 29.81
CA LEU A 103 -7.62 -1.68 30.51
C LEU A 103 -7.53 -2.20 31.97
N GLY A 104 -8.61 -2.76 32.54
CA GLY A 104 -8.64 -3.23 33.92
C GLY A 104 -8.53 -2.09 34.93
N ASP A 105 -7.57 -2.21 35.87
CA ASP A 105 -7.35 -1.24 36.96
C ASP A 105 -6.34 -0.14 36.60
N ALA A 106 -5.91 -0.03 35.34
CA ALA A 106 -4.94 0.99 34.91
C ALA A 106 -5.51 2.41 35.12
N SER A 107 -4.69 3.28 35.70
CA SER A 107 -5.07 4.69 35.84
C SER A 107 -4.95 5.45 34.51
N TYR A 108 -5.57 6.64 34.44
CA TYR A 108 -5.44 7.49 33.25
C TYR A 108 -3.98 7.90 32.98
N GLU A 109 -3.21 8.16 34.03
CA GLU A 109 -1.79 8.50 33.91
C GLU A 109 -0.99 7.31 33.36
N GLU A 110 -1.23 6.12 33.88
CA GLU A 110 -0.59 4.89 33.40
C GLU A 110 -0.95 4.58 31.93
N PHE A 111 -2.20 4.79 31.55
CA PHE A 111 -2.65 4.65 30.17
C PHE A 111 -1.92 5.61 29.24
N THR A 112 -1.85 6.90 29.59
CA THR A 112 -1.25 7.93 28.73
C THR A 112 0.27 7.85 28.66
N GLU A 113 0.96 7.45 29.73
CA GLU A 113 2.42 7.42 29.81
C GLU A 113 3.03 6.08 29.39
N ASN A 114 2.40 4.96 29.74
CA ASN A 114 2.98 3.64 29.57
C ASN A 114 2.32 2.81 28.44
N MET A 115 0.98 2.95 28.27
CA MET A 115 0.26 2.11 27.30
C MET A 115 0.19 2.77 25.92
N ILE A 116 0.14 4.08 25.79
CA ILE A 116 0.22 4.77 24.49
C ILE A 116 1.68 4.81 24.04
N GLN A 117 2.04 3.94 23.10
CA GLN A 117 3.41 3.82 22.56
C GLN A 117 3.73 4.88 21.50
N SER A 118 2.74 5.30 20.75
CA SER A 118 2.93 6.27 19.66
C SER A 118 1.69 7.15 19.48
N ARG A 119 1.94 8.42 19.22
CA ARG A 119 0.94 9.44 18.87
C ARG A 119 1.38 10.10 17.57
N GLN A 120 0.55 9.99 16.54
CA GLN A 120 0.80 10.64 15.25
C GLN A 120 -0.39 11.51 14.90
N LYS A 121 -0.13 12.72 14.40
CA LYS A 121 -1.14 13.67 13.96
C LYS A 121 -0.78 14.20 12.58
N VAL A 122 -1.69 14.10 11.65
CA VAL A 122 -1.55 14.68 10.31
C VAL A 122 -2.72 15.63 10.10
N GLY A 123 -2.42 16.92 9.99
CA GLY A 123 -3.44 17.94 9.70
C GLY A 123 -3.98 17.81 8.26
N PRO A 124 -5.19 18.32 7.97
CA PRO A 124 -5.80 18.24 6.64
C PRO A 124 -4.95 18.87 5.54
N SER A 125 -4.32 20.01 5.80
CA SER A 125 -3.44 20.67 4.82
C SER A 125 -2.21 19.83 4.48
N ILE A 126 -1.60 19.19 5.48
CA ILE A 126 -0.45 18.31 5.28
C ILE A 126 -0.88 17.06 4.48
N ALA A 127 -2.03 16.49 4.79
CA ALA A 127 -2.57 15.34 4.06
C ALA A 127 -2.83 15.69 2.58
N ASP A 128 -3.35 16.88 2.29
CA ASP A 128 -3.58 17.35 0.92
C ASP A 128 -2.26 17.61 0.18
N ASP A 129 -1.26 18.18 0.83
CA ASP A 129 0.09 18.35 0.27
C ASP A 129 0.74 17.01 -0.05
N ILE A 130 0.59 16.00 0.82
CA ILE A 130 1.08 14.64 0.59
C ILE A 130 0.38 14.01 -0.62
N LYS A 131 -0.95 14.14 -0.76
CA LYS A 131 -1.70 13.64 -1.93
C LYS A 131 -1.18 14.25 -3.24
N VAL A 132 -1.08 15.57 -3.27
CA VAL A 132 -0.61 16.30 -4.46
C VAL A 132 0.84 15.93 -4.77
N GLY A 133 1.70 15.88 -3.75
CA GLY A 133 3.10 15.45 -3.90
C GLY A 133 3.24 14.03 -4.42
N ALA A 134 2.48 13.08 -3.87
CA ALA A 134 2.46 11.68 -4.31
C ALA A 134 1.98 11.56 -5.77
N PHE A 135 0.93 12.28 -6.16
CA PHE A 135 0.44 12.29 -7.54
C PHE A 135 1.53 12.76 -8.52
N TRP A 136 2.17 13.89 -8.24
CA TRP A 136 3.23 14.42 -9.09
C TRP A 136 4.48 13.52 -9.10
N ALA A 137 4.84 12.93 -7.97
CA ALA A 137 5.95 12.00 -7.89
C ALA A 137 5.73 10.76 -8.80
N VAL A 138 4.53 10.20 -8.80
CA VAL A 138 4.17 9.08 -9.68
C VAL A 138 4.23 9.50 -11.14
N ILE A 139 3.61 10.63 -11.52
CA ILE A 139 3.62 11.11 -12.92
C ILE A 139 5.05 11.36 -13.42
N LEU A 140 5.86 12.07 -12.63
CA LEU A 140 7.24 12.37 -13.01
C LEU A 140 8.09 11.11 -13.12
N SER A 141 7.91 10.14 -12.21
CA SER A 141 8.61 8.85 -12.28
C SER A 141 8.24 8.06 -13.53
N LEU A 142 6.96 8.03 -13.92
CA LEU A 142 6.50 7.37 -15.14
C LEU A 142 7.07 8.04 -16.40
N ILE A 143 7.10 9.36 -16.44
CA ILE A 143 7.70 10.10 -17.56
C ILE A 143 9.21 9.83 -17.65
N ALA A 144 9.93 9.93 -16.54
CA ALA A 144 11.36 9.67 -16.51
C ALA A 144 11.68 8.23 -16.95
N MET A 145 10.89 7.27 -16.51
CA MET A 145 11.02 5.87 -16.89
C MET A 145 10.73 5.64 -18.37
N ALA A 146 9.66 6.23 -18.91
CA ALA A 146 9.34 6.15 -20.33
C ALA A 146 10.46 6.74 -21.21
N LEU A 147 11.00 7.89 -20.81
CA LEU A 147 12.12 8.53 -21.48
C LEU A 147 13.40 7.68 -21.41
N TYR A 148 13.72 7.12 -20.25
CA TYR A 148 14.86 6.22 -20.09
C TYR A 148 14.77 5.03 -21.04
N ILE A 149 13.63 4.35 -21.09
CA ILE A 149 13.42 3.20 -21.97
C ILE A 149 13.48 3.62 -23.45
N LEU A 150 12.88 4.76 -23.80
CA LEU A 150 12.93 5.30 -25.17
C LEU A 150 14.36 5.58 -25.61
N LEU A 151 15.16 6.20 -24.78
CA LEU A 151 16.57 6.49 -25.07
C LEU A 151 17.42 5.21 -25.14
N ARG A 152 17.14 4.24 -24.26
CA ARG A 152 17.88 2.98 -24.15
C ARG A 152 17.63 2.04 -25.34
N PHE A 153 16.40 1.92 -25.77
CA PHE A 153 15.99 0.98 -26.83
C PHE A 153 15.75 1.66 -28.18
N ARG A 154 15.57 2.97 -28.21
CA ARG A 154 15.27 3.76 -29.41
C ARG A 154 14.07 3.25 -30.21
N ASP A 155 13.12 2.65 -29.53
CA ASP A 155 11.88 2.12 -30.08
C ASP A 155 10.71 2.43 -29.14
N ILE A 156 9.72 3.12 -29.67
CA ILE A 156 8.53 3.57 -28.94
C ILE A 156 7.73 2.37 -28.41
N SER A 157 7.74 1.24 -29.13
CA SER A 157 7.01 0.03 -28.73
C SER A 157 7.46 -0.50 -27.38
N PHE A 158 8.77 -0.46 -27.07
CA PHE A 158 9.30 -0.87 -25.78
C PHE A 158 8.91 0.10 -24.66
N SER A 159 8.91 1.41 -24.94
CA SER A 159 8.49 2.41 -23.98
C SER A 159 7.00 2.26 -23.61
N VAL A 160 6.12 2.13 -24.59
CA VAL A 160 4.69 1.89 -24.37
C VAL A 160 4.46 0.55 -23.65
N GLY A 161 5.19 -0.50 -24.03
CA GLY A 161 5.10 -1.81 -23.38
C GLY A 161 5.50 -1.75 -21.91
N THR A 162 6.54 -0.98 -21.56
CA THR A 162 6.94 -0.74 -20.16
C THR A 162 5.86 -0.01 -19.38
N LEU A 163 5.29 1.07 -19.93
CA LEU A 163 4.20 1.80 -19.27
C LEU A 163 2.98 0.90 -19.01
N ALA A 164 2.62 0.06 -19.99
CA ALA A 164 1.54 -0.89 -19.83
C ALA A 164 1.85 -1.94 -18.73
N SER A 165 3.10 -2.44 -18.66
CA SER A 165 3.53 -3.38 -17.62
C SER A 165 3.49 -2.74 -16.24
N VAL A 166 3.97 -1.50 -16.11
CA VAL A 166 3.93 -0.74 -14.84
C VAL A 166 2.50 -0.48 -14.39
N ALA A 167 1.64 -0.04 -15.31
CA ALA A 167 0.22 0.16 -15.01
C ALA A 167 -0.44 -1.14 -14.55
N PHE A 168 -0.17 -2.26 -15.23
CA PHE A 168 -0.65 -3.59 -14.81
C PHE A 168 -0.19 -3.94 -13.40
N THR A 169 1.09 -3.77 -13.10
CA THR A 169 1.65 -4.05 -11.76
C THR A 169 1.01 -3.16 -10.69
N ALA A 170 0.90 -1.86 -10.94
CA ALA A 170 0.30 -0.91 -10.00
C ALA A 170 -1.18 -1.25 -9.72
N PHE A 171 -1.98 -1.45 -10.76
CA PHE A 171 -3.39 -1.83 -10.60
C PHE A 171 -3.56 -3.18 -9.90
N SER A 172 -2.69 -4.15 -10.16
CA SER A 172 -2.72 -5.45 -9.49
C SER A 172 -2.45 -5.32 -7.99
N ILE A 173 -1.46 -4.52 -7.59
CA ILE A 173 -1.12 -4.31 -6.17
C ILE A 173 -2.25 -3.55 -5.46
N ILE A 174 -2.71 -2.45 -6.03
CA ILE A 174 -3.78 -1.63 -5.45
C ILE A 174 -5.08 -2.44 -5.34
N GLY A 175 -5.40 -3.22 -6.36
CA GLY A 175 -6.58 -4.09 -6.35
C GLY A 175 -6.48 -5.23 -5.34
N LEU A 176 -5.30 -5.82 -5.17
CA LEU A 176 -5.06 -6.84 -4.16
C LEU A 176 -5.21 -6.24 -2.74
N TYR A 177 -4.72 -5.02 -2.52
CA TYR A 177 -4.92 -4.29 -1.28
C TYR A 177 -6.40 -4.07 -0.98
N SER A 178 -7.17 -3.58 -1.97
CA SER A 178 -8.63 -3.41 -1.85
C SER A 178 -9.37 -4.73 -1.60
N LEU A 179 -8.92 -5.83 -2.22
CA LEU A 179 -9.53 -7.15 -2.04
C LEU A 179 -9.30 -7.71 -0.63
N LEU A 180 -8.07 -7.60 -0.13
CA LEU A 180 -7.63 -8.19 1.13
C LEU A 180 -8.00 -7.32 2.35
N TYR A 181 -8.34 -6.05 2.12
CA TYR A 181 -8.80 -5.15 3.18
C TYR A 181 -10.00 -5.73 3.94
N GLY A 182 -9.88 -5.80 5.26
CA GLY A 182 -10.90 -6.37 6.15
C GLY A 182 -10.95 -7.91 6.18
N ILE A 183 -10.10 -8.60 5.41
CA ILE A 183 -9.96 -10.07 5.47
C ILE A 183 -8.76 -10.44 6.33
N LEU A 184 -7.66 -9.69 6.21
CA LEU A 184 -6.44 -9.93 6.96
C LEU A 184 -6.49 -9.26 8.34
N PRO A 185 -5.85 -9.84 9.35
CA PRO A 185 -5.88 -9.32 10.73
C PRO A 185 -5.00 -8.09 10.94
N PHE A 186 -4.22 -7.66 9.95
CA PHE A 186 -3.34 -6.50 10.03
C PHE A 186 -3.85 -5.33 9.19
N SER A 187 -3.31 -4.13 9.47
CA SER A 187 -3.68 -2.91 8.77
C SER A 187 -3.31 -2.98 7.29
N MET A 188 -4.29 -2.76 6.42
CA MET A 188 -4.10 -2.55 5.00
C MET A 188 -4.48 -1.11 4.62
N GLU A 189 -4.01 -0.16 5.43
CA GLU A 189 -4.18 1.26 5.16
C GLU A 189 -3.16 1.70 4.11
N MET A 190 -3.60 2.53 3.18
CA MET A 190 -2.69 3.23 2.27
C MET A 190 -2.12 4.44 3.00
N ASP A 191 -0.88 4.32 3.39
CA ASP A 191 -0.07 5.36 4.02
C ASP A 191 1.11 5.75 3.12
N GLN A 192 1.98 6.63 3.59
CA GLN A 192 3.19 7.03 2.86
C GLN A 192 4.15 5.84 2.67
N SER A 193 4.18 4.89 3.61
CA SER A 193 4.99 3.67 3.51
C SER A 193 4.52 2.77 2.38
N PHE A 194 3.19 2.68 2.18
CA PHE A 194 2.62 1.96 1.03
C PHE A 194 3.06 2.55 -0.31
N ILE A 195 3.10 3.90 -0.43
CA ILE A 195 3.59 4.54 -1.66
C ILE A 195 5.05 4.21 -1.91
N ALA A 196 5.90 4.23 -0.88
CA ALA A 196 7.29 3.83 -1.00
C ALA A 196 7.44 2.36 -1.44
N ALA A 197 6.64 1.46 -0.86
CA ALA A 197 6.63 0.04 -1.21
C ALA A 197 6.19 -0.19 -2.66
N ILE A 198 5.10 0.43 -3.12
CA ILE A 198 4.62 0.26 -4.50
C ILE A 198 5.62 0.79 -5.52
N LEU A 199 6.27 1.94 -5.25
CA LEU A 199 7.32 2.49 -6.12
C LEU A 199 8.53 1.54 -6.19
N THR A 200 8.88 0.91 -5.07
CA THR A 200 9.95 -0.10 -5.04
C THR A 200 9.61 -1.31 -5.91
N VAL A 201 8.40 -1.87 -5.77
CA VAL A 201 7.95 -3.02 -6.59
C VAL A 201 7.89 -2.65 -8.06
N ILE A 202 7.42 -1.45 -8.40
CA ILE A 202 7.43 -0.92 -9.78
C ILE A 202 8.86 -0.86 -10.31
N GLY A 203 9.83 -0.37 -9.54
CA GLY A 203 11.24 -0.32 -9.92
C GLY A 203 11.80 -1.69 -10.26
N TYR A 204 11.51 -2.71 -9.45
CA TYR A 204 11.89 -4.10 -9.75
C TYR A 204 11.19 -4.65 -10.99
N SER A 205 9.90 -4.39 -11.16
CA SER A 205 9.13 -4.82 -12.35
C SER A 205 9.71 -4.25 -13.65
N VAL A 206 10.14 -2.98 -13.62
CA VAL A 206 10.78 -2.35 -14.78
C VAL A 206 12.14 -2.97 -15.08
N ASN A 207 12.94 -3.27 -14.06
CA ASN A 207 14.22 -3.94 -14.24
C ASN A 207 14.05 -5.30 -14.95
N ASP A 208 13.07 -6.10 -14.54
CA ASP A 208 12.77 -7.38 -15.21
C ASP A 208 12.26 -7.17 -16.64
N THR A 209 11.42 -6.16 -16.87
CA THR A 209 10.95 -5.79 -18.21
C THR A 209 12.11 -5.42 -19.14
N VAL A 210 13.08 -4.65 -18.66
CA VAL A 210 14.29 -4.27 -19.42
C VAL A 210 15.10 -5.51 -19.83
N VAL A 211 15.27 -6.47 -18.93
CA VAL A 211 16.00 -7.72 -19.21
C VAL A 211 15.30 -8.52 -20.33
N VAL A 212 13.99 -8.62 -20.27
CA VAL A 212 13.19 -9.28 -21.33
C VAL A 212 13.33 -8.54 -22.65
N PHE A 213 13.27 -7.22 -22.65
CA PHE A 213 13.40 -6.41 -23.85
C PHE A 213 14.80 -6.48 -24.48
N ASP A 214 15.85 -6.46 -23.68
CA ASP A 214 17.22 -6.68 -24.16
C ASP A 214 17.34 -8.05 -24.84
N ARG A 215 16.73 -9.09 -24.26
CA ARG A 215 16.75 -10.43 -24.85
C ARG A 215 15.93 -10.52 -26.14
N ILE A 216 14.76 -9.89 -26.20
CA ILE A 216 13.98 -9.80 -27.46
C ILE A 216 14.80 -9.13 -28.56
N ARG A 217 15.48 -8.03 -28.24
CA ARG A 217 16.33 -7.32 -29.20
C ARG A 217 17.49 -8.16 -29.66
N GLU A 218 18.15 -8.90 -28.79
CA GLU A 218 19.25 -9.82 -29.11
C GLU A 218 18.77 -10.94 -30.04
N VAL A 219 17.68 -11.66 -29.68
CA VAL A 219 17.14 -12.77 -30.49
C VAL A 219 16.67 -12.27 -31.86
N LYS A 220 16.02 -11.08 -31.91
CA LYS A 220 15.64 -10.43 -33.17
C LYS A 220 16.83 -10.09 -34.06
N GLY A 221 17.96 -9.68 -33.46
CA GLY A 221 19.20 -9.41 -34.19
C GLY A 221 19.84 -10.67 -34.76
N LEU A 222 19.83 -11.77 -34.02
CA LEU A 222 20.36 -13.07 -34.43
C LEU A 222 19.50 -13.72 -35.53
N TYR A 223 18.18 -13.54 -35.47
CA TYR A 223 17.20 -14.19 -36.39
C TYR A 223 16.26 -13.16 -37.02
N PRO A 224 16.74 -12.25 -37.92
CA PRO A 224 15.94 -11.14 -38.44
C PRO A 224 14.69 -11.53 -39.22
N LYS A 225 14.71 -12.74 -39.84
CA LYS A 225 13.61 -13.27 -40.67
C LYS A 225 12.63 -14.13 -39.88
N ARG A 226 12.87 -14.39 -38.62
CA ARG A 226 12.02 -15.26 -37.79
C ARG A 226 10.74 -14.55 -37.41
N ASP A 227 9.65 -15.29 -37.25
CA ASP A 227 8.37 -14.76 -36.82
C ASP A 227 8.48 -14.09 -35.42
N ARG A 228 7.82 -12.93 -35.28
CA ARG A 228 7.89 -12.11 -34.07
C ARG A 228 7.38 -12.85 -32.81
N ALA A 229 6.33 -13.66 -32.97
CA ALA A 229 5.77 -14.44 -31.87
C ALA A 229 6.78 -15.47 -31.34
N LEU A 230 7.51 -16.14 -32.23
CA LEU A 230 8.56 -17.07 -31.83
C LEU A 230 9.75 -16.38 -31.16
N VAL A 231 10.17 -15.24 -31.70
CA VAL A 231 11.25 -14.42 -31.09
C VAL A 231 10.89 -14.01 -29.66
N ILE A 232 9.68 -13.52 -29.44
CA ILE A 232 9.20 -13.11 -28.11
C ILE A 232 9.12 -14.32 -27.17
N ASN A 233 8.58 -15.44 -27.65
CA ASN A 233 8.45 -16.66 -26.84
C ASN A 233 9.82 -17.21 -26.40
N ASP A 234 10.80 -17.25 -27.30
CA ASP A 234 12.16 -17.69 -26.98
C ASP A 234 12.87 -16.74 -25.98
N ALA A 235 12.70 -15.44 -26.16
CA ALA A 235 13.23 -14.44 -25.26
C ALA A 235 12.65 -14.59 -23.85
N LEU A 236 11.32 -14.72 -23.73
CA LEU A 236 10.63 -14.92 -22.46
C LEU A 236 11.10 -16.22 -21.78
N ASN A 237 11.13 -17.34 -22.48
CA ASN A 237 11.56 -18.62 -21.90
C ASN A 237 13.03 -18.58 -21.43
N SER A 238 13.91 -17.91 -22.17
CA SER A 238 15.33 -17.79 -21.81
C SER A 238 15.59 -16.88 -20.61
N THR A 239 14.69 -15.94 -20.30
CA THR A 239 14.81 -15.02 -19.17
C THR A 239 14.02 -15.46 -17.93
N LEU A 240 13.11 -16.43 -18.08
CA LEU A 240 12.15 -16.84 -17.05
C LEU A 240 12.83 -17.22 -15.71
N THR A 241 13.88 -18.06 -15.76
CA THR A 241 14.60 -18.50 -14.56
C THR A 241 15.24 -17.32 -13.83
N ARG A 242 15.82 -16.37 -14.57
CA ARG A 242 16.42 -15.18 -14.00
C ARG A 242 15.35 -14.31 -13.31
N THR A 243 14.25 -14.02 -13.99
CA THR A 243 13.14 -13.21 -13.45
C THR A 243 12.53 -13.86 -12.20
N LEU A 244 12.32 -15.18 -12.22
CA LEU A 244 11.83 -15.90 -11.03
C LEU A 244 12.80 -15.82 -9.85
N ASN A 245 14.10 -16.00 -10.09
CA ASN A 245 15.10 -15.90 -9.04
C ASN A 245 15.19 -14.48 -8.46
N THR A 246 15.13 -13.45 -9.31
CA THR A 246 15.15 -12.04 -8.88
C THR A 246 13.90 -11.73 -8.03
N SER A 247 12.72 -12.11 -8.50
CA SER A 247 11.46 -11.89 -7.79
C SER A 247 11.42 -12.64 -6.45
N LEU A 248 11.91 -13.90 -6.42
CA LEU A 248 11.96 -14.69 -5.19
C LEU A 248 12.95 -14.09 -4.18
N SER A 249 14.14 -13.66 -4.64
CA SER A 249 15.12 -13.00 -3.78
C SER A 249 14.56 -11.72 -3.16
N THR A 250 13.87 -10.91 -3.97
CA THR A 250 13.21 -9.68 -3.50
C THR A 250 12.11 -10.00 -2.49
N ALA A 251 11.28 -11.01 -2.76
CA ALA A 251 10.23 -11.43 -1.82
C ALA A 251 10.80 -11.88 -0.48
N ILE A 252 11.89 -12.65 -0.48
CA ILE A 252 12.57 -13.08 0.75
C ILE A 252 13.09 -11.88 1.55
N VAL A 253 13.73 -10.91 0.88
CA VAL A 253 14.25 -9.70 1.54
C VAL A 253 13.13 -8.84 2.14
N LEU A 254 11.97 -8.77 1.48
CA LEU A 254 10.82 -8.01 1.99
C LEU A 254 10.08 -8.71 3.13
N LEU A 255 10.29 -10.02 3.32
CA LEU A 255 9.68 -10.79 4.41
C LEU A 255 10.56 -10.82 5.68
N CYS A 256 11.83 -10.43 5.59
CA CYS A 256 12.77 -10.36 6.72
C CYS A 256 12.78 -8.99 7.37
#